data_956fdcc3a3633f9abc1f1ed12f95295c
#
_entry.id   956fdcc3a3633f9abc1f1ed12f95295c
#
_cell.length_a   1.000
_cell.length_b   1.000
_cell.length_c   1.000
_cell.angle_alpha   90.00
_cell.angle_beta   90.00
_cell.angle_gamma   90.00
#
_symmetry.space_group_name_H-M   'P 1'
#
loop_
_entity.id
_entity.type
_entity.pdbx_description
1 polymer ?
#
loop_
_entity_poly.entity_id
_entity_poly.type
_entity_poly.pdbx_seq_one_letter_code
_entity_poly.pdbx_strand_id
1 'polypeptide(L)'
;MNEIDSINANNAPAATVFPGPASQPVLGVVMLDTRFPRPPGDVGHPDSWAVHVNFRIVKGVWPDKVVQSARGLRAGRGVPGLVGVVGGPGKTGVQAITTRRGFLVLLQKELQAAARIPVATSSLLLLPRLLAEQPQVGVLTISAGKLGSEHLRCAGVPRERVKDVLVQGVDPQGEFAQ
;
A
#
# COMPACT_ATOMS: atom_id res chain seq x y z
N MET A 1 0.91 18.55 29.99
CA MET A 1 0.38 19.06 28.70
C MET A 1 1.55 18.99 27.74
N ASN A 2 1.61 17.91 26.94
CA ASN A 2 2.82 17.51 26.25
C ASN A 2 2.93 18.19 24.88
N GLU A 3 4.01 18.96 24.70
CA GLU A 3 4.42 19.64 23.45
C GLU A 3 4.69 18.70 22.26
N ILE A 4 4.49 17.41 22.39
CA ILE A 4 4.80 16.42 21.37
C ILE A 4 3.66 16.28 20.34
N ASP A 5 2.44 16.71 20.67
CA ASP A 5 1.29 16.59 19.76
C ASP A 5 1.23 17.71 18.69
N SER A 6 1.96 18.81 18.86
CA SER A 6 1.92 19.95 17.96
C SER A 6 2.85 19.82 16.73
N ILE A 7 3.86 18.93 16.77
CA ILE A 7 4.81 18.77 15.65
C ILE A 7 4.32 17.77 14.59
N ASN A 8 3.36 16.92 14.95
CA ASN A 8 2.86 15.87 14.06
C ASN A 8 1.70 16.28 13.15
N ALA A 9 1.13 17.45 13.36
CA ALA A 9 -0.01 17.96 12.58
C ALA A 9 0.40 18.49 11.19
N ASN A 10 1.68 18.84 11.00
CA ASN A 10 2.13 19.52 9.78
C ASN A 10 2.70 18.61 8.69
N ASN A 11 2.86 17.30 8.91
CA ASN A 11 3.44 16.38 7.92
C ASN A 11 2.58 15.16 7.57
N ALA A 12 1.45 14.96 8.23
CA ALA A 12 0.40 14.12 7.68
C ALA A 12 -0.50 15.05 6.88
N PRO A 13 -0.75 14.79 5.59
CA PRO A 13 -1.81 15.51 4.91
C PRO A 13 -3.07 15.30 5.76
N ALA A 14 -3.60 16.39 6.31
CA ALA A 14 -4.93 16.38 6.88
C ALA A 14 -5.79 15.63 5.88
N ALA A 15 -6.71 14.81 6.36
CA ALA A 15 -7.70 14.19 5.48
C ALA A 15 -8.46 15.31 4.80
N THR A 16 -7.91 15.83 3.71
CA THR A 16 -8.50 16.89 2.93
C THR A 16 -9.64 16.23 2.17
N VAL A 17 -10.82 16.29 2.77
CA VAL A 17 -12.06 15.98 2.07
C VAL A 17 -12.26 17.15 1.12
N PHE A 18 -11.77 17.04 -0.10
CA PHE A 18 -12.18 17.95 -1.16
C PHE A 18 -13.59 17.55 -1.59
N PRO A 19 -14.59 18.40 -1.40
CA PRO A 19 -15.87 18.21 -2.06
C PRO A 19 -15.64 18.45 -3.56
N GLY A 20 -15.27 17.39 -4.27
CA GLY A 20 -15.23 17.40 -5.73
C GLY A 20 -16.67 17.45 -6.27
N PRO A 21 -16.86 17.88 -7.52
CA PRO A 21 -18.15 17.76 -8.19
C PRO A 21 -18.60 16.29 -8.13
N ALA A 22 -19.89 16.06 -7.93
CA ALA A 22 -20.52 14.76 -7.64
C ALA A 22 -20.24 13.62 -8.63
N SER A 23 -19.41 13.86 -9.66
CA SER A 23 -19.06 12.92 -10.75
C SER A 23 -17.59 12.49 -10.76
N GLN A 24 -16.71 13.04 -9.92
CA GLN A 24 -15.29 12.62 -9.96
C GLN A 24 -15.01 11.46 -9.01
N PRO A 25 -14.25 10.44 -9.48
CA PRO A 25 -13.91 9.30 -8.64
C PRO A 25 -13.04 9.71 -7.45
N VAL A 26 -13.32 9.14 -6.28
CA VAL A 26 -12.53 9.34 -5.06
C VAL A 26 -11.78 8.06 -4.74
N LEU A 27 -10.45 8.16 -4.64
CA LEU A 27 -9.57 7.06 -4.27
C LEU A 27 -9.25 7.11 -2.77
N GLY A 28 -9.44 6.01 -2.06
CA GLY A 28 -8.94 5.83 -0.70
C GLY A 28 -7.50 5.35 -0.71
N VAL A 29 -6.60 6.02 0.00
CA VAL A 29 -5.22 5.59 0.19
C VAL A 29 -4.99 5.23 1.66
N VAL A 30 -4.74 3.95 1.92
CA VAL A 30 -4.45 3.45 3.27
C VAL A 30 -2.94 3.49 3.49
N MET A 31 -2.53 4.22 4.51
CA MET A 31 -1.12 4.42 4.87
C MET A 31 -0.82 3.88 6.27
N LEU A 32 0.41 3.44 6.47
CA LEU A 32 0.94 3.19 7.80
C LEU A 32 1.45 4.50 8.40
N ASP A 33 1.46 4.58 9.73
CA ASP A 33 2.01 5.72 10.47
C ASP A 33 3.54 5.75 10.31
N THR A 34 4.03 6.64 9.45
CA THR A 34 5.46 6.79 9.13
C THR A 34 5.82 8.27 9.05
N ARG A 35 7.02 8.62 9.52
CA ARG A 35 7.48 10.01 9.75
C ARG A 35 8.51 10.50 8.75
N PHE A 36 8.47 10.11 7.49
CA PHE A 36 9.39 10.68 6.51
C PHE A 36 8.69 11.64 5.53
N PRO A 37 9.44 12.61 4.95
CA PRO A 37 8.91 13.55 3.98
C PRO A 37 8.29 12.83 2.77
N ARG A 38 7.21 13.38 2.24
CA ARG A 38 6.50 12.85 1.07
C ARG A 38 6.48 13.90 -0.03
N PRO A 39 7.45 13.88 -0.93
CA PRO A 39 7.45 14.79 -2.07
C PRO A 39 6.34 14.41 -3.08
N PRO A 40 5.95 15.34 -3.98
CA PRO A 40 5.14 15.01 -5.15
C PRO A 40 5.75 13.82 -5.91
N GLY A 41 4.92 12.85 -6.30
CA GLY A 41 5.36 11.57 -6.85
C GLY A 41 5.27 10.41 -5.85
N ASP A 42 5.33 10.66 -4.53
CA ASP A 42 5.02 9.62 -3.52
C ASP A 42 3.51 9.34 -3.48
N VAL A 43 3.15 8.08 -3.36
CA VAL A 43 1.75 7.61 -3.25
C VAL A 43 0.98 8.28 -2.11
N GLY A 44 1.67 8.72 -1.07
CA GLY A 44 1.09 9.44 0.07
C GLY A 44 1.02 10.95 -0.10
N HIS A 45 1.39 11.51 -1.26
CA HIS A 45 1.26 12.93 -1.55
C HIS A 45 0.00 13.20 -2.40
N PRO A 46 -0.87 14.17 -2.05
CA PRO A 46 -2.10 14.42 -2.78
C PRO A 46 -1.87 14.78 -4.25
N ASP A 47 -0.85 15.59 -4.55
CA ASP A 47 -0.54 16.03 -5.92
C ASP A 47 0.05 14.91 -6.82
N SER A 48 0.29 13.72 -6.25
CA SER A 48 0.70 12.55 -7.05
C SER A 48 -0.47 11.90 -7.81
N TRP A 49 -1.69 12.38 -7.60
CA TRP A 49 -2.89 11.75 -8.13
C TRP A 49 -3.70 12.72 -9.01
N ALA A 50 -4.16 12.23 -10.16
CA ALA A 50 -5.06 12.97 -11.04
C ALA A 50 -6.54 12.88 -10.62
N VAL A 51 -6.83 12.28 -9.46
CA VAL A 51 -8.18 12.11 -8.89
C VAL A 51 -8.21 12.56 -7.44
N HIS A 52 -9.40 12.80 -6.91
CA HIS A 52 -9.52 13.10 -5.48
C HIS A 52 -9.08 11.92 -4.62
N VAL A 53 -8.26 12.20 -3.60
CA VAL A 53 -7.71 11.19 -2.71
C VAL A 53 -8.11 11.43 -1.26
N ASN A 54 -8.56 10.37 -0.61
CA ASN A 54 -8.87 10.36 0.81
C ASN A 54 -7.85 9.47 1.54
N PHE A 55 -6.97 10.07 2.33
CA PHE A 55 -5.93 9.35 3.06
C PHE A 55 -6.44 8.85 4.41
N ARG A 56 -6.08 7.60 4.74
CA ARG A 56 -6.35 6.99 6.05
C ARG A 56 -5.08 6.40 6.62
N ILE A 57 -4.68 6.86 7.81
CA ILE A 57 -3.52 6.34 8.53
C ILE A 57 -3.96 5.25 9.50
N VAL A 58 -3.36 4.07 9.38
CA VAL A 58 -3.57 2.96 10.31
C VAL A 58 -2.54 3.03 11.43
N LYS A 59 -2.98 3.37 12.63
CA LYS A 59 -2.11 3.44 13.81
C LYS A 59 -1.80 2.04 14.35
N GLY A 60 -0.61 1.88 14.93
CA GLY A 60 -0.19 0.65 15.61
C GLY A 60 0.21 -0.51 14.70
N VAL A 61 0.25 -0.29 13.39
CA VAL A 61 0.80 -1.24 12.41
C VAL A 61 2.16 -0.72 11.94
N TRP A 62 3.23 -1.30 12.46
CA TRP A 62 4.59 -0.89 12.16
C TRP A 62 5.09 -1.54 10.86
N PRO A 63 5.91 -0.82 10.06
CA PRO A 63 6.45 -1.32 8.79
C PRO A 63 7.17 -2.68 8.89
N ASP A 64 7.99 -2.85 9.91
CA ASP A 64 8.78 -4.06 10.15
C ASP A 64 7.91 -5.30 10.38
N LYS A 65 6.75 -5.16 11.03
CA LYS A 65 5.80 -6.27 11.25
C LYS A 65 5.08 -6.67 9.96
N VAL A 66 4.89 -5.72 9.05
CA VAL A 66 4.26 -5.96 7.74
C VAL A 66 5.22 -6.66 6.77
N VAL A 67 6.53 -6.47 6.95
CA VAL A 67 7.57 -6.96 6.04
C VAL A 67 8.06 -8.37 6.40
N GLN A 68 7.82 -8.85 7.63
CA GLN A 68 8.51 -10.03 8.17
C GLN A 68 8.00 -11.39 7.70
N SER A 69 6.74 -11.58 7.40
CA SER A 69 6.19 -12.77 6.71
C SER A 69 4.67 -12.72 6.56
N ALA A 70 4.12 -13.45 5.58
CA ALA A 70 2.67 -13.66 5.45
C ALA A 70 2.06 -14.28 6.72
N ARG A 71 2.78 -15.20 7.37
CA ARG A 71 2.34 -15.86 8.59
C ARG A 71 2.27 -14.87 9.77
N GLY A 72 3.28 -14.00 9.92
CA GLY A 72 3.30 -12.94 10.93
C GLY A 72 2.24 -11.87 10.70
N LEU A 73 1.97 -11.52 9.45
CA LEU A 73 0.92 -10.60 9.07
C LEU A 73 -0.49 -11.14 9.39
N ARG A 74 -0.76 -12.41 9.06
CA ARG A 74 -2.06 -13.06 9.33
C ARG A 74 -2.28 -13.32 10.83
N ALA A 75 -1.22 -13.61 11.59
CA ALA A 75 -1.26 -13.80 13.04
C ALA A 75 -1.22 -12.47 13.82
N GLY A 76 -0.83 -11.37 13.18
CA GLY A 76 -0.58 -10.09 13.83
C GLY A 76 -1.82 -9.23 14.04
N ARG A 77 -1.78 -8.42 15.10
CA ARG A 77 -2.83 -7.45 15.46
C ARG A 77 -3.06 -6.35 14.41
N GLY A 78 -2.20 -6.24 13.39
CA GLY A 78 -2.30 -5.25 12.33
C GLY A 78 -3.38 -5.54 11.29
N VAL A 79 -3.71 -6.82 11.04
CA VAL A 79 -4.73 -7.20 10.05
C VAL A 79 -6.13 -6.69 10.42
N PRO A 80 -6.61 -6.85 11.68
CA PRO A 80 -7.90 -6.29 12.07
C PRO A 80 -7.97 -4.77 11.90
N GLY A 81 -6.89 -4.05 12.17
CA GLY A 81 -6.82 -2.61 11.97
C GLY A 81 -6.91 -2.21 10.49
N LEU A 82 -6.21 -2.91 9.61
CA LEU A 82 -6.29 -2.71 8.16
C LEU A 82 -7.67 -3.08 7.62
N VAL A 83 -8.22 -4.22 8.04
CA VAL A 83 -9.56 -4.67 7.65
C VAL A 83 -10.62 -3.67 8.12
N GLY A 84 -10.53 -3.16 9.36
CA GLY A 84 -11.44 -2.17 9.89
C GLY A 84 -11.42 -0.85 9.12
N VAL A 85 -10.25 -0.42 8.65
CA VAL A 85 -10.11 0.80 7.84
C VAL A 85 -10.67 0.60 6.43
N VAL A 86 -10.41 -0.55 5.83
CA VAL A 86 -10.85 -0.88 4.46
C VAL A 86 -12.36 -1.19 4.42
N GLY A 87 -12.87 -1.90 5.43
CA GLY A 87 -14.28 -2.29 5.54
C GLY A 87 -15.19 -1.23 6.16
N GLY A 88 -14.63 -0.11 6.61
CA GLY A 88 -15.38 0.98 7.26
C GLY A 88 -16.47 1.57 6.38
N PRO A 89 -17.55 2.12 6.98
CA PRO A 89 -18.76 2.48 6.26
C PRO A 89 -18.50 3.54 5.18
N GLY A 90 -19.10 3.31 4.02
CA GLY A 90 -18.99 4.08 2.79
C GLY A 90 -19.53 5.51 2.80
N LYS A 91 -19.39 6.24 3.92
CA LYS A 91 -19.79 7.65 4.03
C LYS A 91 -18.81 8.64 3.37
N THR A 92 -17.69 8.14 2.83
CA THR A 92 -16.62 9.02 2.31
C THR A 92 -16.64 9.18 0.79
N GLY A 93 -17.59 8.56 0.09
CA GLY A 93 -17.64 8.60 -1.39
C GLY A 93 -16.48 7.87 -2.10
N VAL A 94 -15.67 7.12 -1.35
CA VAL A 94 -14.53 6.37 -1.89
C VAL A 94 -15.03 5.22 -2.76
N GLN A 95 -14.51 5.14 -3.99
CA GLN A 95 -14.91 4.16 -5.01
C GLN A 95 -13.89 3.04 -5.21
N ALA A 96 -12.64 3.25 -4.80
CA ALA A 96 -11.58 2.25 -4.80
C ALA A 96 -10.59 2.53 -3.68
N ILE A 97 -9.88 1.50 -3.24
CA ILE A 97 -8.87 1.62 -2.18
C ILE A 97 -7.53 1.11 -2.69
N THR A 98 -6.46 1.86 -2.39
CA THR A 98 -5.10 1.38 -2.56
C THR A 98 -4.30 1.52 -1.27
N THR A 99 -3.14 0.90 -1.23
CA THR A 99 -2.20 1.00 -0.12
C THR A 99 -0.82 1.41 -0.60
N ARG A 100 0.00 1.91 0.30
CA ARG A 100 1.35 2.38 -0.01
C ARG A 100 2.42 1.28 0.08
N ARG A 101 2.11 0.09 0.51
CA ARG A 101 3.10 -0.95 0.80
C ARG A 101 2.98 -2.16 -0.12
N GLY A 102 4.01 -2.38 -0.96
CA GLY A 102 4.08 -3.52 -1.87
C GLY A 102 3.86 -4.87 -1.19
N PHE A 103 4.39 -5.04 0.02
CA PHE A 103 4.27 -6.28 0.81
C PHE A 103 2.84 -6.59 1.29
N LEU A 104 1.93 -5.61 1.29
CA LEU A 104 0.51 -5.85 1.63
C LEU A 104 -0.23 -6.70 0.59
N VAL A 105 0.38 -7.02 -0.53
CA VAL A 105 -0.14 -7.99 -1.49
C VAL A 105 -0.46 -9.35 -0.85
N LEU A 106 0.25 -9.72 0.21
CA LEU A 106 -0.02 -10.93 0.99
C LEU A 106 -1.40 -10.95 1.63
N LEU A 107 -2.01 -9.78 1.83
CA LEU A 107 -3.35 -9.60 2.40
C LEU A 107 -4.39 -9.18 1.35
N GLN A 108 -4.06 -9.26 0.05
CA GLN A 108 -4.96 -8.81 -1.02
C GLN A 108 -6.34 -9.45 -0.92
N LYS A 109 -6.40 -10.77 -0.71
CA LYS A 109 -7.66 -11.51 -0.62
C LYS A 109 -8.48 -11.13 0.61
N GLU A 110 -7.82 -11.03 1.76
CA GLU A 110 -8.46 -10.69 3.03
C GLU A 110 -9.01 -9.25 3.01
N LEU A 111 -8.23 -8.30 2.50
CA LEU A 111 -8.65 -6.90 2.42
C LEU A 111 -9.75 -6.71 1.37
N GLN A 112 -9.67 -7.39 0.22
CA GLN A 112 -10.73 -7.36 -0.77
C GLN A 112 -12.03 -7.99 -0.24
N ALA A 113 -11.94 -9.10 0.51
CA ALA A 113 -13.12 -9.74 1.10
C ALA A 113 -13.81 -8.86 2.17
N ALA A 114 -13.06 -7.99 2.83
CA ALA A 114 -13.60 -7.06 3.82
C ALA A 114 -14.22 -5.80 3.20
N ALA A 115 -13.90 -5.50 1.95
CA ALA A 115 -14.36 -4.30 1.25
C ALA A 115 -15.49 -4.61 0.27
N ARG A 116 -16.44 -3.66 0.14
CA ARG A 116 -17.49 -3.70 -0.89
C ARG A 116 -17.07 -3.00 -2.20
N ILE A 117 -15.89 -2.40 -2.23
CA ILE A 117 -15.32 -1.66 -3.35
C ILE A 117 -13.97 -2.28 -3.72
N PRO A 118 -13.46 -2.06 -4.94
CA PRO A 118 -12.16 -2.59 -5.35
C PRO A 118 -11.02 -2.18 -4.43
N VAL A 119 -10.15 -3.14 -4.10
CA VAL A 119 -8.94 -2.92 -3.30
C VAL A 119 -7.72 -3.38 -4.08
N ALA A 120 -6.76 -2.49 -4.29
CA ALA A 120 -5.46 -2.78 -4.88
C ALA A 120 -4.36 -2.55 -3.84
N THR A 121 -3.89 -3.61 -3.20
CA THR A 121 -2.93 -3.50 -2.09
C THR A 121 -1.50 -3.21 -2.52
N SER A 122 -1.16 -3.41 -3.80
CA SER A 122 0.22 -3.33 -4.27
C SER A 122 0.28 -3.16 -5.78
N SER A 123 1.32 -2.46 -6.27
CA SER A 123 1.66 -2.42 -7.69
C SER A 123 2.05 -3.80 -8.25
N LEU A 124 2.43 -4.75 -7.40
CA LEU A 124 2.71 -6.14 -7.82
C LEU A 124 1.51 -6.81 -8.50
N LEU A 125 0.29 -6.35 -8.22
CA LEU A 125 -0.93 -6.83 -8.89
C LEU A 125 -0.94 -6.58 -10.41
N LEU A 126 -0.06 -5.73 -10.92
CA LEU A 126 0.13 -5.51 -12.36
C LEU A 126 0.97 -6.61 -13.02
N LEU A 127 1.74 -7.40 -12.25
CA LEU A 127 2.66 -8.40 -12.79
C LEU A 127 2.01 -9.42 -13.72
N PRO A 128 0.82 -10.00 -13.42
CA PRO A 128 0.19 -10.95 -14.33
C PRO A 128 -0.09 -10.36 -15.71
N ARG A 129 -0.56 -9.11 -15.75
CA ARG A 129 -0.81 -8.39 -17.01
C ARG A 129 0.48 -8.10 -17.74
N LEU A 130 1.50 -7.57 -17.06
CA LEU A 130 2.79 -7.26 -17.67
C LEU A 130 3.47 -8.52 -18.22
N LEU A 131 3.39 -9.64 -17.49
CA LEU A 131 3.94 -10.92 -17.94
C LEU A 131 3.16 -11.55 -19.12
N ALA A 132 1.92 -11.16 -19.34
CA ALA A 132 1.18 -11.56 -20.54
C ALA A 132 1.69 -10.84 -21.80
N GLU A 133 2.24 -9.64 -21.62
CA GLU A 133 2.73 -8.78 -22.71
C GLU A 133 4.26 -8.89 -22.88
N GLN A 134 4.99 -9.29 -21.82
CA GLN A 134 6.45 -9.31 -21.78
C GLN A 134 6.99 -10.69 -21.33
N PRO A 135 8.12 -11.13 -21.88
CA PRO A 135 8.76 -12.38 -21.46
C PRO A 135 9.29 -12.31 -20.03
N GLN A 136 9.76 -11.14 -19.60
CA GLN A 136 10.28 -10.89 -18.26
C GLN A 136 9.85 -9.52 -17.75
N VAL A 137 9.70 -9.38 -16.43
CA VAL A 137 9.33 -8.12 -15.77
C VAL A 137 10.24 -7.86 -14.58
N GLY A 138 10.79 -6.64 -14.49
CA GLY A 138 11.58 -6.19 -13.36
C GLY A 138 10.73 -5.62 -12.23
N VAL A 139 11.09 -5.92 -10.99
CA VAL A 139 10.53 -5.33 -9.78
C VAL A 139 11.65 -4.70 -8.96
N LEU A 140 11.59 -3.37 -8.79
CA LEU A 140 12.46 -2.67 -7.86
C LEU A 140 11.79 -2.58 -6.49
N THR A 141 12.51 -2.95 -5.43
CA THR A 141 11.99 -2.96 -4.06
C THR A 141 13.06 -2.50 -3.07
N ILE A 142 12.62 -2.02 -1.90
CA ILE A 142 13.52 -1.69 -0.79
C ILE A 142 14.37 -2.90 -0.35
N SER A 143 13.78 -4.11 -0.34
CA SER A 143 14.47 -5.32 0.12
C SER A 143 14.09 -6.52 -0.75
N ALA A 144 14.98 -6.90 -1.66
CA ALA A 144 14.79 -8.07 -2.52
C ALA A 144 14.69 -9.36 -1.70
N GLY A 145 15.49 -9.50 -0.64
CA GLY A 145 15.49 -10.69 0.22
C GLY A 145 14.18 -10.93 0.98
N LYS A 146 13.35 -9.89 1.12
CA LYS A 146 12.04 -9.98 1.80
C LYS A 146 10.88 -10.16 0.82
N LEU A 147 11.06 -9.90 -0.47
CA LEU A 147 10.05 -10.04 -1.50
C LEU A 147 10.22 -11.39 -2.22
N GLY A 148 9.67 -12.44 -1.65
CA GLY A 148 9.81 -13.80 -2.16
C GLY A 148 8.66 -14.22 -3.08
N SER A 149 8.73 -15.46 -3.57
CA SER A 149 7.77 -16.09 -4.48
C SER A 149 6.32 -16.07 -3.95
N GLU A 150 6.13 -16.09 -2.63
CA GLU A 150 4.80 -15.99 -2.02
C GLU A 150 4.12 -14.65 -2.36
N HIS A 151 4.85 -13.54 -2.31
CA HIS A 151 4.33 -12.22 -2.69
C HIS A 151 3.90 -12.19 -4.16
N LEU A 152 4.73 -12.74 -5.06
CA LEU A 152 4.44 -12.81 -6.48
C LEU A 152 3.20 -13.66 -6.76
N ARG A 153 3.07 -14.77 -6.06
CA ARG A 153 1.89 -15.64 -6.18
C ARG A 153 0.62 -15.00 -5.61
N CYS A 154 0.72 -14.30 -4.49
CA CYS A 154 -0.41 -13.51 -3.94
C CYS A 154 -0.80 -12.36 -4.88
N ALA A 155 0.14 -11.85 -5.68
CA ALA A 155 -0.12 -10.88 -6.74
C ALA A 155 -0.81 -11.49 -7.97
N GLY A 156 -0.97 -12.83 -8.03
CA GLY A 156 -1.60 -13.53 -9.15
C GLY A 156 -0.62 -14.04 -10.21
N VAL A 157 0.69 -13.94 -9.98
CA VAL A 157 1.69 -14.48 -10.93
C VAL A 157 1.59 -16.01 -10.98
N PRO A 158 1.40 -16.62 -12.16
CA PRO A 158 1.42 -18.07 -12.33
C PRO A 158 2.72 -18.69 -11.83
N ARG A 159 2.66 -19.90 -11.28
CA ARG A 159 3.83 -20.54 -10.66
C ARG A 159 5.00 -20.67 -11.63
N GLU A 160 4.73 -21.05 -12.86
CA GLU A 160 5.70 -21.23 -13.95
C GLU A 160 6.33 -19.91 -14.41
N ARG A 161 5.65 -18.76 -14.18
CA ARG A 161 6.10 -17.42 -14.57
C ARG A 161 6.83 -16.67 -13.44
N VAL A 162 6.88 -17.23 -12.22
CA VAL A 162 7.59 -16.60 -11.09
C VAL A 162 9.08 -16.36 -11.41
N LYS A 163 9.72 -17.28 -12.12
CA LYS A 163 11.11 -17.17 -12.59
C LYS A 163 11.36 -16.00 -13.55
N ASP A 164 10.33 -15.53 -14.22
CA ASP A 164 10.38 -14.45 -15.20
C ASP A 164 10.22 -13.06 -14.55
N VAL A 165 10.05 -13.02 -13.22
CA VAL A 165 10.06 -11.78 -12.44
C VAL A 165 11.43 -11.58 -11.81
N LEU A 166 12.13 -10.54 -12.28
CA LEU A 166 13.46 -10.16 -11.78
C LEU A 166 13.30 -9.18 -10.62
N VAL A 167 13.63 -9.60 -9.41
CA VAL A 167 13.50 -8.74 -8.21
C VAL A 167 14.86 -8.15 -7.87
N GLN A 168 14.95 -6.82 -7.92
CA GLN A 168 16.14 -6.05 -7.57
C GLN A 168 15.85 -5.20 -6.33
N GLY A 169 16.72 -5.29 -5.33
CA GLY A 169 16.72 -4.39 -4.17
C GLY A 169 17.44 -3.08 -4.48
N VAL A 170 17.06 -2.01 -3.77
CA VAL A 170 17.87 -0.79 -3.72
C VAL A 170 19.15 -1.05 -2.93
N ASP A 171 20.16 -0.19 -3.12
CA ASP A 171 21.41 -0.25 -2.37
C ASP A 171 21.11 -0.17 -0.86
N PRO A 172 21.53 -1.17 -0.05
CA PRO A 172 21.31 -1.14 1.40
C PRO A 172 21.99 0.04 2.12
N GLN A 173 22.99 0.67 1.50
CA GLN A 173 23.69 1.84 2.02
C GLN A 173 23.13 3.15 1.45
N GLY A 174 22.21 3.08 0.52
CA GLY A 174 21.56 4.24 -0.08
C GLY A 174 20.50 4.88 0.83
N GLU A 175 20.15 6.13 0.56
CA GLU A 175 19.18 6.91 1.35
C GLU A 175 17.79 6.23 1.46
N PHE A 176 17.39 5.45 0.47
CA PHE A 176 16.11 4.74 0.48
C PHE A 176 16.08 3.50 1.38
N ALA A 177 17.21 3.05 1.89
CA ALA A 177 17.31 1.85 2.73
C ALA A 177 17.41 2.16 4.23
N GLN A 178 17.57 3.43 4.61
CA GLN A 178 17.76 3.90 5.99
C GLN A 178 16.43 4.25 6.70
#